data_948a56da512472b6c5d31af103539da8
#
_entry.id   948a56da512472b6c5d31af103539da8
#
_cell.length_a   1.000
_cell.length_b   1.000
_cell.length_c   1.000
_cell.angle_alpha   90.00
_cell.angle_beta   90.00
_cell.angle_gamma   90.00
#
_symmetry.space_group_name_H-M   'P 1'
#
loop_
_entity.id
_entity.type
_entity.pdbx_description
1 polymer ?
#
loop_
_entity_poly.entity_id
_entity_poly.type
_entity_poly.pdbx_seq_one_letter_code
_entity_poly.pdbx_strand_id
1 'polypeptide(L)'
;MIAIVDYGAGNLTSVVKALQHLGKECAVTNHPDIVGRADKWIIPGVGNFKATAPLVNGKLGQVLREAASPEGRPLLGICLGLQWMFEGSSEAPELRGLATFAGECTRFSDLVKSPHVGWDSIAIDSRSRLLAGIASGAYVYFTHSYRAPVCEDTVATCTYEEPFTAAVERGNLFGVQFHPEKSGDVGLHILENFCAL
;
A
#
# COMPACT_ATOMS: atom_id res chain seq x y z
N MET A 1 -6.77 -15.06 9.94
CA MET A 1 -7.71 -14.00 9.51
C MET A 1 -6.94 -12.74 9.12
N ILE A 2 -7.31 -12.10 8.00
CA ILE A 2 -6.72 -10.85 7.51
C ILE A 2 -7.59 -9.68 7.99
N ALA A 3 -7.02 -8.70 8.68
CA ALA A 3 -7.72 -7.46 9.00
C ALA A 3 -7.52 -6.43 7.88
N ILE A 4 -8.63 -5.97 7.31
CA ILE A 4 -8.67 -4.80 6.43
C ILE A 4 -8.96 -3.61 7.33
N VAL A 5 -7.96 -2.74 7.49
CA VAL A 5 -8.03 -1.63 8.46
C VAL A 5 -8.91 -0.52 7.90
N ASP A 6 -10.01 -0.24 8.59
CA ASP A 6 -10.93 0.86 8.28
C ASP A 6 -10.57 2.08 9.14
N TYR A 7 -9.91 3.05 8.54
CA TYR A 7 -9.61 4.34 9.18
C TYR A 7 -10.42 5.50 8.57
N GLY A 8 -11.47 5.16 7.82
CA GLY A 8 -12.35 6.14 7.18
C GLY A 8 -11.93 6.53 5.76
N ALA A 9 -10.92 5.86 5.19
CA ALA A 9 -10.48 6.07 3.81
C ALA A 9 -10.24 4.73 3.12
N GLY A 10 -10.57 4.63 1.83
CA GLY A 10 -10.27 3.47 1.01
C GLY A 10 -11.49 2.81 0.35
N ASN A 11 -11.21 2.08 -0.71
CA ASN A 11 -12.18 1.23 -1.39
C ASN A 11 -12.20 -0.17 -0.74
N LEU A 12 -12.70 -0.25 0.49
CA LEU A 12 -12.70 -1.48 1.29
C LEU A 12 -13.45 -2.62 0.59
N THR A 13 -14.57 -2.30 -0.07
CA THR A 13 -15.42 -3.29 -0.73
C THR A 13 -14.69 -4.05 -1.84
N SER A 14 -13.87 -3.37 -2.63
CA SER A 14 -13.12 -4.02 -3.72
C SER A 14 -12.03 -4.94 -3.18
N VAL A 15 -11.35 -4.54 -2.10
CA VAL A 15 -10.33 -5.38 -1.43
C VAL A 15 -11.01 -6.64 -0.82
N VAL A 16 -12.14 -6.46 -0.15
CA VAL A 16 -12.92 -7.60 0.39
C VAL A 16 -13.31 -8.57 -0.71
N LYS A 17 -13.86 -8.07 -1.82
CA LYS A 17 -14.27 -8.91 -2.96
C LYS A 17 -13.08 -9.69 -3.57
N ALA A 18 -11.93 -9.03 -3.71
CA ALA A 18 -10.72 -9.68 -4.23
C ALA A 18 -10.25 -10.81 -3.29
N LEU A 19 -10.20 -10.57 -1.98
CA LEU A 19 -9.84 -11.60 -1.00
C LEU A 19 -10.86 -12.76 -0.95
N GLN A 20 -12.16 -12.46 -1.01
CA GLN A 20 -13.21 -13.46 -1.08
C GLN A 20 -13.11 -14.30 -2.35
N HIS A 21 -12.79 -13.69 -3.50
CA HIS A 21 -12.55 -14.41 -4.74
C HIS A 21 -11.37 -15.40 -4.61
N LEU A 22 -10.35 -15.03 -3.84
CA LEU A 22 -9.21 -15.90 -3.51
C LEU A 22 -9.53 -16.92 -2.38
N GLY A 23 -10.76 -16.95 -1.88
CA GLY A 23 -11.16 -17.86 -0.79
C GLY A 23 -10.52 -17.51 0.57
N LYS A 24 -10.10 -16.26 0.78
CA LYS A 24 -9.42 -15.83 2.01
C LYS A 24 -10.40 -15.20 2.99
N GLU A 25 -10.30 -15.61 4.26
CA GLU A 25 -11.05 -15.01 5.36
C GLU A 25 -10.48 -13.65 5.71
N CYS A 26 -11.33 -12.61 5.69
CA CYS A 26 -10.96 -11.25 6.05
C CYS A 26 -12.08 -10.55 6.81
N ALA A 27 -11.71 -9.56 7.62
CA ALA A 27 -12.64 -8.70 8.35
C ALA A 27 -12.27 -7.23 8.17
N VAL A 28 -13.25 -6.41 7.81
CA VAL A 28 -13.11 -4.95 7.83
C VAL A 28 -13.33 -4.47 9.27
N THR A 29 -12.37 -3.75 9.83
CA THR A 29 -12.45 -3.32 11.22
C THR A 29 -11.64 -2.05 11.50
N ASN A 30 -12.17 -1.22 12.40
CA ASN A 30 -11.48 -0.08 13.03
C ASN A 30 -11.18 -0.34 14.52
N HIS A 31 -11.50 -1.52 15.04
CA HIS A 31 -11.29 -1.87 16.44
C HIS A 31 -9.84 -2.31 16.68
N PRO A 32 -9.08 -1.59 17.53
CA PRO A 32 -7.68 -1.91 17.80
C PRO A 32 -7.45 -3.34 18.28
N ASP A 33 -8.34 -3.87 19.13
CA ASP A 33 -8.22 -5.22 19.67
C ASP A 33 -8.37 -6.31 18.59
N ILE A 34 -9.24 -6.07 17.58
CA ILE A 34 -9.43 -7.01 16.46
C ILE A 34 -8.21 -6.94 15.55
N VAL A 35 -7.74 -5.73 15.21
CA VAL A 35 -6.51 -5.52 14.45
C VAL A 35 -5.33 -6.17 15.17
N GLY A 36 -5.19 -5.97 16.47
CA GLY A 36 -4.12 -6.55 17.28
C GLY A 36 -4.11 -8.09 17.35
N ARG A 37 -5.21 -8.77 17.02
CA ARG A 37 -5.31 -10.24 16.98
C ARG A 37 -5.24 -10.84 15.58
N ALA A 38 -5.33 -10.02 14.53
CA ALA A 38 -5.27 -10.50 13.16
C ALA A 38 -3.87 -11.03 12.81
N ASP A 39 -3.80 -12.00 11.91
CA ASP A 39 -2.53 -12.59 11.47
C ASP A 39 -1.79 -11.68 10.48
N LYS A 40 -2.55 -10.93 9.69
CA LYS A 40 -2.04 -10.02 8.65
C LYS A 40 -2.91 -8.77 8.57
N TRP A 41 -2.32 -7.69 8.08
CA TRP A 41 -3.01 -6.40 7.89
C TRP A 41 -2.95 -5.93 6.46
N ILE A 42 -4.09 -5.45 5.97
CA ILE A 42 -4.15 -4.64 4.75
C ILE A 42 -4.63 -3.25 5.14
N ILE A 43 -3.88 -2.23 4.75
CA ILE A 43 -4.21 -0.82 4.93
C ILE A 43 -4.51 -0.23 3.55
N PRO A 44 -5.74 -0.34 3.07
CA PRO A 44 -6.12 0.29 1.81
C PRO A 44 -6.34 1.79 2.04
N GLY A 45 -6.17 2.58 1.01
CA GLY A 45 -6.47 4.00 1.12
C GLY A 45 -6.66 4.67 -0.23
N VAL A 46 -7.58 5.63 -0.28
CA VAL A 46 -7.76 6.54 -1.41
C VAL A 46 -8.04 7.95 -0.87
N GLY A 47 -7.73 8.96 -1.66
CA GLY A 47 -7.99 10.35 -1.32
C GLY A 47 -6.77 11.07 -0.77
N ASN A 48 -7.00 12.09 0.04
CA ASN A 48 -5.97 12.99 0.56
C ASN A 48 -5.21 12.39 1.74
N PHE A 49 -3.92 12.69 1.86
CA PHE A 49 -3.07 12.19 2.96
C PHE A 49 -3.61 12.56 4.36
N LYS A 50 -4.39 13.65 4.49
CA LYS A 50 -5.09 14.00 5.76
C LYS A 50 -5.99 12.89 6.28
N ALA A 51 -6.50 12.04 5.42
CA ALA A 51 -7.32 10.91 5.83
C ALA A 51 -6.56 9.88 6.68
N THR A 52 -5.22 9.91 6.67
CA THR A 52 -4.38 9.05 7.53
C THR A 52 -4.30 9.51 8.99
N ALA A 53 -4.87 10.66 9.34
CA ALA A 53 -4.83 11.21 10.71
C ALA A 53 -5.24 10.20 11.82
N PRO A 54 -6.26 9.31 11.64
CA PRO A 54 -6.57 8.27 12.61
C PRO A 54 -5.46 7.24 12.80
N LEU A 55 -4.63 7.01 11.78
CA LEU A 55 -3.46 6.14 11.85
C LEU A 55 -2.27 6.81 12.57
N VAL A 56 -2.27 8.14 12.64
CA VAL A 56 -1.22 8.92 13.31
C VAL A 56 -1.54 9.10 14.80
N ASN A 57 -2.76 9.48 15.14
CA ASN A 57 -3.11 10.01 16.46
C ASN A 57 -4.00 9.08 17.32
N GLY A 58 -4.53 7.99 16.74
CA GLY A 58 -5.49 7.13 17.41
C GLY A 58 -4.90 5.85 18.03
N LYS A 59 -5.69 5.15 18.87
CA LYS A 59 -5.33 3.82 19.39
C LYS A 59 -5.07 2.81 18.27
N LEU A 60 -5.80 2.89 17.18
CA LEU A 60 -5.60 2.06 16.00
C LEU A 60 -4.18 2.25 15.43
N GLY A 61 -3.76 3.49 15.24
CA GLY A 61 -2.42 3.81 14.78
C GLY A 61 -1.33 3.40 15.77
N GLN A 62 -1.61 3.46 17.08
CA GLN A 62 -0.68 2.98 18.09
C GLN A 62 -0.43 1.48 17.95
N VAL A 63 -1.50 0.67 17.85
CA VAL A 63 -1.38 -0.79 17.65
C VAL A 63 -0.60 -1.12 16.38
N LEU A 64 -0.88 -0.42 15.28
CA LEU A 64 -0.17 -0.63 14.02
C LEU A 64 1.31 -0.26 14.13
N ARG A 65 1.65 0.89 14.73
CA ARG A 65 3.04 1.32 14.89
C ARG A 65 3.86 0.42 15.80
N GLU A 66 3.28 -0.04 16.91
CA GLU A 66 3.96 -0.92 17.88
C GLU A 66 4.26 -2.30 17.31
N ALA A 67 3.44 -2.79 16.40
CA ALA A 67 3.55 -4.13 15.83
C ALA A 67 4.06 -4.17 14.38
N ALA A 68 4.13 -3.03 13.69
CA ALA A 68 4.69 -2.95 12.35
C ALA A 68 6.23 -2.98 12.43
N SER A 69 6.79 -4.17 12.20
CA SER A 69 8.24 -4.37 12.12
C SER A 69 8.56 -5.35 11.00
N PRO A 70 9.79 -5.34 10.46
CA PRO A 70 10.20 -6.28 9.41
C PRO A 70 10.04 -7.76 9.81
N GLU A 71 10.13 -8.07 11.09
CA GLU A 71 9.97 -9.42 11.66
C GLU A 71 8.55 -9.66 12.22
N GLY A 72 7.71 -8.60 12.18
CA GLY A 72 6.35 -8.62 12.70
C GLY A 72 5.34 -9.31 11.79
N ARG A 73 4.07 -8.97 12.00
CA ARG A 73 2.99 -9.48 11.16
C ARG A 73 3.05 -8.87 9.75
N PRO A 74 2.72 -9.64 8.71
CA PRO A 74 2.67 -9.11 7.36
C PRO A 74 1.67 -7.94 7.25
N LEU A 75 2.15 -6.80 6.75
CA LEU A 75 1.39 -5.58 6.52
C LEU A 75 1.50 -5.17 5.06
N LEU A 76 0.37 -4.96 4.39
CA LEU A 76 0.29 -4.45 3.03
C LEU A 76 -0.40 -3.08 3.00
N GLY A 77 0.35 -2.02 2.66
CA GLY A 77 -0.20 -0.71 2.33
C GLY A 77 -0.60 -0.63 0.85
N ILE A 78 -1.82 -0.19 0.56
CA ILE A 78 -2.31 -0.01 -0.82
C ILE A 78 -2.57 1.48 -1.07
N CYS A 79 -1.92 2.04 -2.10
CA CYS A 79 -2.02 3.42 -2.55
C CYS A 79 -1.75 4.43 -1.39
N LEU A 80 -2.75 5.08 -0.83
CA LEU A 80 -2.59 5.95 0.34
C LEU A 80 -2.00 5.20 1.54
N GLY A 81 -2.33 3.91 1.70
CA GLY A 81 -1.76 3.04 2.73
C GLY A 81 -0.25 2.85 2.55
N LEU A 82 0.24 2.68 1.32
CA LEU A 82 1.69 2.70 1.03
C LEU A 82 2.29 4.06 1.39
N GLN A 83 1.66 5.17 0.96
CA GLN A 83 2.18 6.51 1.23
C GLN A 83 2.32 6.79 2.74
N TRP A 84 1.37 6.29 3.55
CA TRP A 84 1.45 6.38 5.01
C TRP A 84 2.66 5.63 5.60
N MET A 85 3.18 4.61 4.94
CA MET A 85 4.37 3.87 5.41
C MET A 85 5.68 4.64 5.20
N PHE A 86 5.70 5.70 4.38
CA PHE A 86 6.81 6.64 4.23
C PHE A 86 6.85 7.68 5.35
N GLU A 87 7.77 8.63 5.31
CA GLU A 87 7.95 9.64 6.36
C GLU A 87 6.79 10.63 6.43
N GLY A 88 6.11 10.87 5.30
CA GLY A 88 5.00 11.81 5.18
C GLY A 88 4.66 12.11 3.74
N SER A 89 3.89 13.17 3.55
CA SER A 89 3.50 13.65 2.22
C SER A 89 3.40 15.17 2.18
N SER A 90 3.93 15.78 1.13
CA SER A 90 3.76 17.22 0.88
C SER A 90 2.29 17.63 0.68
N GLU A 91 1.37 16.67 0.56
CA GLU A 91 -0.07 16.91 0.54
C GLU A 91 -0.63 17.36 1.90
N ALA A 92 0.00 16.90 3.00
CA ALA A 92 -0.36 17.24 4.37
C ALA A 92 0.90 17.28 5.25
N PRO A 93 1.72 18.35 5.15
CA PRO A 93 3.02 18.44 5.82
C PRO A 93 2.96 18.37 7.34
N GLU A 94 1.80 18.65 7.91
CA GLU A 94 1.51 18.57 9.34
C GLU A 94 1.38 17.14 9.87
N LEU A 95 1.19 16.14 8.98
CA LEU A 95 1.03 14.74 9.35
C LEU A 95 2.29 13.95 9.03
N ARG A 96 2.73 13.13 9.98
CA ARG A 96 3.81 12.17 9.80
C ARG A 96 3.25 10.81 9.38
N GLY A 97 3.99 10.13 8.52
CA GLY A 97 3.73 8.73 8.20
C GLY A 97 4.22 7.78 9.28
N LEU A 98 4.24 6.50 8.96
CA LEU A 98 4.85 5.44 9.79
C LEU A 98 6.38 5.54 9.81
N ALA A 99 6.97 6.16 8.80
CA ALA A 99 8.41 6.32 8.61
C ALA A 99 9.18 4.97 8.54
N THR A 100 8.54 3.93 8.05
CA THR A 100 9.18 2.65 7.78
C THR A 100 10.11 2.75 6.58
N PHE A 101 9.69 3.45 5.53
CA PHE A 101 10.46 3.69 4.31
C PHE A 101 10.90 5.15 4.25
N ALA A 102 12.12 5.36 3.74
CA ALA A 102 12.73 6.69 3.69
C ALA A 102 12.12 7.57 2.59
N GLY A 103 11.95 8.84 2.91
CA GLY A 103 11.54 9.90 2.02
C GLY A 103 10.08 10.32 2.18
N GLU A 104 9.75 11.43 1.54
CA GLU A 104 8.44 12.07 1.58
C GLU A 104 7.73 11.89 0.23
N CYS A 105 6.44 11.58 0.28
CA CYS A 105 5.62 11.52 -0.92
C CYS A 105 5.38 12.92 -1.48
N THR A 106 5.62 13.09 -2.79
CA THR A 106 5.49 14.38 -3.48
C THR A 106 4.49 14.33 -4.62
N ARG A 107 3.92 15.47 -4.99
CA ARG A 107 3.03 15.59 -6.13
C ARG A 107 3.80 15.47 -7.44
N PHE A 108 3.17 14.89 -8.47
CA PHE A 108 3.67 15.01 -9.84
C PHE A 108 3.73 16.48 -10.25
N SER A 109 4.67 16.82 -11.12
CA SER A 109 4.77 18.19 -11.65
C SER A 109 3.60 18.55 -12.56
N ASP A 110 3.48 19.82 -12.90
CA ASP A 110 2.46 20.28 -13.82
C ASP A 110 2.80 19.98 -15.31
N LEU A 111 3.91 19.29 -15.58
CA LEU A 111 4.30 18.85 -16.92
C LEU A 111 3.54 17.60 -17.37
N VAL A 112 2.94 16.86 -16.44
CA VAL A 112 2.16 15.67 -16.74
C VAL A 112 0.72 15.82 -16.22
N LYS A 113 -0.19 15.05 -16.80
CA LYS A 113 -1.57 15.04 -16.34
C LYS A 113 -1.65 14.42 -14.93
N SER A 114 -2.13 15.19 -13.97
CA SER A 114 -2.38 14.72 -12.61
C SER A 114 -3.90 14.74 -12.30
N PRO A 115 -4.49 13.69 -11.72
CA PRO A 115 -3.84 12.45 -11.25
C PRO A 115 -3.37 11.52 -12.38
N HIS A 116 -2.34 10.69 -12.11
CA HIS A 116 -2.00 9.50 -12.89
C HIS A 116 -3.12 8.49 -12.72
N VAL A 117 -3.95 8.31 -13.74
CA VAL A 117 -5.11 7.39 -13.74
C VAL A 117 -5.04 6.50 -14.94
N GLY A 118 -5.00 5.21 -14.70
CA GLY A 118 -5.02 4.21 -15.76
C GLY A 118 -4.09 3.03 -15.50
N TRP A 119 -3.96 2.20 -16.52
CA TRP A 119 -3.06 1.05 -16.55
C TRP A 119 -1.68 1.50 -16.98
N ASP A 120 -0.67 1.11 -16.22
CA ASP A 120 0.72 1.36 -16.57
C ASP A 120 1.60 0.18 -16.14
N SER A 121 2.76 0.06 -16.77
CA SER A 121 3.68 -1.05 -16.55
C SER A 121 4.61 -0.81 -15.37
N ILE A 122 4.96 -1.87 -14.65
CA ILE A 122 5.93 -1.82 -13.56
C ILE A 122 7.21 -2.58 -13.92
N ALA A 123 8.36 -1.96 -13.64
CA ALA A 123 9.66 -2.62 -13.71
C ALA A 123 9.96 -3.25 -12.35
N ILE A 124 10.09 -4.59 -12.31
CA ILE A 124 10.19 -5.38 -11.07
C ILE A 124 11.62 -5.81 -10.82
N ASP A 125 12.11 -5.64 -9.60
CA ASP A 125 13.29 -6.31 -9.07
C ASP A 125 12.94 -7.76 -8.71
N SER A 126 13.81 -8.72 -9.07
CA SER A 126 13.59 -10.16 -8.86
C SER A 126 13.59 -10.60 -7.38
N ARG A 127 13.90 -9.72 -6.45
CA ARG A 127 14.00 -10.01 -5.01
C ARG A 127 12.68 -9.99 -4.25
N SER A 128 11.58 -9.53 -4.87
CA SER A 128 10.30 -9.36 -4.17
C SER A 128 9.56 -10.67 -3.98
N ARG A 129 9.14 -10.95 -2.72
CA ARG A 129 8.22 -12.04 -2.40
C ARG A 129 6.79 -11.68 -2.77
N LEU A 130 6.41 -10.41 -2.57
CA LEU A 130 5.08 -9.90 -2.91
C LEU A 130 4.82 -10.03 -4.42
N LEU A 131 5.83 -9.77 -5.24
CA LEU A 131 5.73 -9.78 -6.70
C LEU A 131 6.25 -11.09 -7.33
N ALA A 132 6.42 -12.15 -6.53
CA ALA A 132 6.88 -13.45 -7.02
C ALA A 132 5.94 -13.96 -8.13
N GLY A 133 6.53 -14.41 -9.24
CA GLY A 133 5.78 -14.92 -10.41
C GLY A 133 5.16 -13.85 -11.31
N ILE A 134 5.29 -12.56 -10.96
CA ILE A 134 4.85 -11.44 -11.82
C ILE A 134 5.99 -11.05 -12.76
N ALA A 135 5.72 -10.99 -14.06
CA ALA A 135 6.70 -10.57 -15.04
C ALA A 135 6.96 -9.05 -14.95
N SER A 136 8.22 -8.62 -15.05
CA SER A 136 8.55 -7.21 -15.24
C SER A 136 7.94 -6.71 -16.54
N GLY A 137 7.34 -5.51 -16.52
CA GLY A 137 6.51 -4.97 -17.59
C GLY A 137 5.02 -5.30 -17.44
N ALA A 138 4.60 -6.02 -16.39
CA ALA A 138 3.19 -6.26 -16.12
C ALA A 138 2.43 -4.94 -15.89
N TYR A 139 1.21 -4.87 -16.42
CA TYR A 139 0.34 -3.70 -16.27
C TYR A 139 -0.51 -3.83 -15.01
N VAL A 140 -0.58 -2.73 -14.27
CA VAL A 140 -1.40 -2.57 -13.06
C VAL A 140 -2.14 -1.22 -13.09
N TYR A 141 -3.19 -1.07 -12.29
CA TYR A 141 -4.03 0.11 -12.29
C TYR A 141 -3.62 1.12 -11.23
N PHE A 142 -3.32 2.34 -11.66
CA PHE A 142 -2.98 3.49 -10.82
C PHE A 142 -4.12 4.51 -10.77
N THR A 143 -4.21 5.23 -9.64
CA THR A 143 -5.05 6.43 -9.50
C THR A 143 -4.53 7.27 -8.33
N HIS A 144 -3.54 8.15 -8.60
CA HIS A 144 -2.90 8.97 -7.57
C HIS A 144 -2.29 10.25 -8.14
N SER A 145 -2.20 11.30 -7.32
CA SER A 145 -1.53 12.56 -7.65
C SER A 145 -0.19 12.72 -6.95
N TYR A 146 0.01 11.99 -5.84
CA TYR A 146 1.23 11.98 -5.05
C TYR A 146 1.89 10.63 -5.16
N ARG A 147 3.20 10.60 -5.17
CA ARG A 147 4.02 9.40 -5.36
C ARG A 147 5.12 9.30 -4.32
N ALA A 148 5.42 8.10 -3.92
CA ALA A 148 6.56 7.80 -3.07
C ALA A 148 7.86 7.83 -3.88
N PRO A 149 8.95 8.39 -3.34
CA PRO A 149 10.25 8.38 -4.02
C PRO A 149 10.81 6.96 -4.12
N VAL A 150 11.71 6.75 -5.07
CA VAL A 150 12.50 5.50 -5.12
C VAL A 150 13.46 5.50 -3.93
N CYS A 151 13.48 4.41 -3.17
CA CYS A 151 14.32 4.21 -1.99
C CYS A 151 14.98 2.81 -2.01
N GLU A 152 15.81 2.52 -1.01
CA GLU A 152 16.52 1.24 -0.90
C GLU A 152 15.59 0.01 -0.89
N ASP A 153 14.39 0.17 -0.34
CA ASP A 153 13.39 -0.90 -0.22
C ASP A 153 12.46 -1.00 -1.43
N THR A 154 12.65 -0.18 -2.46
CA THR A 154 11.86 -0.24 -3.69
C THR A 154 12.16 -1.53 -4.43
N VAL A 155 11.13 -2.34 -4.66
CA VAL A 155 11.20 -3.63 -5.38
C VAL A 155 10.52 -3.56 -6.75
N ALA A 156 9.74 -2.52 -7.00
CA ALA A 156 9.24 -2.22 -8.34
C ALA A 156 9.08 -0.71 -8.52
N THR A 157 9.36 -0.24 -9.72
CA THR A 157 9.19 1.15 -10.14
C THR A 157 8.17 1.26 -11.27
N CYS A 158 7.53 2.42 -11.38
CA CYS A 158 6.80 2.85 -12.55
C CYS A 158 7.35 4.22 -12.98
N THR A 159 7.31 4.51 -14.28
CA THR A 159 7.77 5.79 -14.83
C THR A 159 6.60 6.51 -15.47
N TYR A 160 6.17 7.62 -14.90
CA TYR A 160 5.10 8.46 -15.47
C TYR A 160 5.62 9.81 -15.94
N GLU A 161 6.47 10.47 -15.20
CA GLU A 161 7.27 11.66 -15.55
C GLU A 161 8.72 11.35 -15.24
N GLU A 162 8.91 10.86 -14.06
CA GLU A 162 10.15 10.31 -13.53
C GLU A 162 9.84 9.00 -12.81
N PRO A 163 10.83 8.15 -12.57
CA PRO A 163 10.63 6.91 -11.85
C PRO A 163 10.13 7.18 -10.42
N PHE A 164 9.14 6.41 -9.99
CA PHE A 164 8.64 6.43 -8.63
C PHE A 164 8.46 5.00 -8.11
N THR A 165 8.34 4.85 -6.80
CA THR A 165 8.09 3.57 -6.16
C THR A 165 6.68 3.06 -6.49
N ALA A 166 6.61 1.97 -7.26
CA ALA A 166 5.39 1.23 -7.51
C ALA A 166 5.13 0.18 -6.41
N ALA A 167 6.20 -0.42 -5.86
CA ALA A 167 6.12 -1.34 -4.73
C ALA A 167 7.37 -1.27 -3.86
N VAL A 168 7.19 -1.46 -2.55
CA VAL A 168 8.25 -1.59 -1.54
C VAL A 168 8.11 -2.89 -0.77
N GLU A 169 9.25 -3.41 -0.28
CA GLU A 169 9.31 -4.59 0.58
C GLU A 169 10.50 -4.51 1.54
N ARG A 170 10.23 -4.61 2.85
CA ARG A 170 11.24 -4.79 3.90
C ARG A 170 10.73 -5.80 4.93
N GLY A 171 11.29 -7.00 4.92
CA GLY A 171 10.80 -8.07 5.80
C GLY A 171 9.32 -8.33 5.57
N ASN A 172 8.48 -8.23 6.58
CA ASN A 172 7.04 -8.43 6.49
C ASN A 172 6.24 -7.14 6.24
N LEU A 173 6.93 -6.07 5.84
CA LEU A 173 6.31 -4.79 5.48
C LEU A 173 6.31 -4.61 3.97
N PHE A 174 5.13 -4.49 3.39
CA PHE A 174 4.87 -4.41 1.96
C PHE A 174 4.01 -3.21 1.64
N GLY A 175 4.23 -2.60 0.49
CA GLY A 175 3.38 -1.53 0.00
C GLY A 175 3.34 -1.51 -1.52
N VAL A 176 2.18 -1.14 -2.08
CA VAL A 176 1.97 -0.94 -3.51
C VAL A 176 1.27 0.38 -3.78
N GLN A 177 1.74 1.17 -4.76
CA GLN A 177 1.11 2.44 -5.15
C GLN A 177 -0.12 2.23 -6.04
N PHE A 178 -0.12 1.16 -6.79
CA PHE A 178 -1.27 0.74 -7.61
C PHE A 178 -2.34 0.05 -6.76
N HIS A 179 -3.47 -0.22 -7.37
CA HIS A 179 -4.60 -0.91 -6.76
C HIS A 179 -4.64 -2.37 -7.22
N PRO A 180 -4.11 -3.34 -6.46
CA PRO A 180 -4.13 -4.74 -6.86
C PRO A 180 -5.56 -5.26 -7.01
N GLU A 181 -6.51 -4.78 -6.19
CA GLU A 181 -7.93 -5.11 -6.26
C GLU A 181 -8.63 -4.61 -7.55
N LYS A 182 -7.92 -3.82 -8.37
CA LYS A 182 -8.38 -3.30 -9.66
C LYS A 182 -7.46 -3.70 -10.83
N SER A 183 -6.43 -4.50 -10.57
CA SER A 183 -5.38 -4.85 -11.52
C SER A 183 -5.56 -6.23 -12.16
N GLY A 184 -6.80 -6.73 -12.26
CA GLY A 184 -7.12 -7.99 -12.90
C GLY A 184 -6.35 -9.18 -12.30
N ASP A 185 -5.96 -10.14 -13.15
CA ASP A 185 -5.26 -11.37 -12.71
C ASP A 185 -3.90 -11.07 -12.09
N VAL A 186 -3.18 -10.06 -12.58
CA VAL A 186 -1.90 -9.61 -11.98
C VAL A 186 -2.12 -9.16 -10.54
N GLY A 187 -3.14 -8.35 -10.31
CA GLY A 187 -3.47 -7.86 -8.97
C GLY A 187 -3.94 -8.97 -8.04
N LEU A 188 -4.74 -9.92 -8.53
CA LEU A 188 -5.17 -11.09 -7.76
C LEU A 188 -3.98 -11.96 -7.36
N HIS A 189 -3.03 -12.21 -8.26
CA HIS A 189 -1.81 -12.97 -7.97
C HIS A 189 -0.96 -12.26 -6.89
N ILE A 190 -0.81 -10.93 -6.94
CA ILE A 190 -0.12 -10.16 -5.92
C ILE A 190 -0.80 -10.29 -4.54
N LEU A 191 -2.13 -10.20 -4.50
CA LEU A 191 -2.89 -10.42 -3.26
C LEU A 191 -2.78 -11.86 -2.77
N GLU A 192 -2.75 -12.85 -3.66
CA GLU A 192 -2.53 -14.27 -3.31
C GLU A 192 -1.16 -14.48 -2.69
N ASN A 193 -0.09 -13.90 -3.28
CA ASN A 193 1.26 -13.92 -2.71
C ASN A 193 1.26 -13.36 -1.30
N PHE A 194 0.66 -12.17 -1.08
CA PHE A 194 0.55 -11.58 0.25
C PHE A 194 -0.20 -12.51 1.23
N CYS A 195 -1.25 -13.15 0.79
CA CYS A 195 -2.00 -14.09 1.62
C CYS A 195 -1.19 -15.34 2.00
N ALA A 196 -0.23 -15.74 1.17
CA ALA A 196 0.62 -16.93 1.38
C ALA A 196 1.81 -16.66 2.32
N LEU A 197 2.20 -15.39 2.54
CA LEU A 197 3.25 -15.00 3.50
C LEU A 197 2.82 -15.34 4.92
#